data_1e7f691cea4bc253eed7f603eab47288
#
_entry.id   1e7f691cea4bc253eed7f603eab47288
#
_cell.length_a   1.000
_cell.length_b   1.000
_cell.length_c   1.000
_cell.angle_alpha   90.00
_cell.angle_beta   90.00
_cell.angle_gamma   90.00
#
_symmetry.space_group_name_H-M   'P 1'
#
loop_
_entity.id
_entity.type
_entity.pdbx_description
1 polymer ?
#
loop_
_entity_poly.entity_id
_entity_poly.type
_entity_poly.pdbx_seq_one_letter_code
_entity_poly.pdbx_strand_id
1 'polypeptide(L)'
;MAVIKNKKKIRKVKRVNEEKVRLFAILGCLLIVVITLCALIFRACTRDDRISPYCQPDPAYDDGRPYIDVQLLTPNEYSRPCIPSDGVRGIVIHYVGNPGSSAQSNRDYFEGLKDSGEAYASSNFIVGLEGEIIQCIPTNEIAYCSNERNSDTVSIEVCHETADGKFNASTYSSLVNLTGWLCMYLDVSPKDVIRHYDVTGKICPKYYVEHEDAWDTFIDDVKVWIRTEKSRQ
;
A
#
# COMPACT_ATOMS: atom_id res chain seq x y z
N MET A 1 -48.84 11.65 -64.39
CA MET A 1 -48.19 12.64 -63.50
C MET A 1 -48.27 12.30 -62.02
N ALA A 2 -49.29 11.64 -61.46
CA ALA A 2 -49.42 11.28 -60.06
C ALA A 2 -48.35 10.30 -59.51
N VAL A 3 -47.93 9.30 -60.27
CA VAL A 3 -46.92 8.27 -59.89
C VAL A 3 -45.52 8.87 -59.66
N ILE A 4 -45.12 9.86 -60.45
CA ILE A 4 -43.84 10.53 -60.35
C ILE A 4 -43.77 11.42 -59.10
N LYS A 5 -44.87 12.11 -58.76
CA LYS A 5 -44.94 12.91 -57.53
C LYS A 5 -44.86 12.04 -56.27
N ASN A 6 -45.45 10.84 -56.27
CA ASN A 6 -45.39 9.93 -55.13
C ASN A 6 -43.96 9.34 -54.91
N LYS A 7 -43.25 8.97 -55.99
CA LYS A 7 -41.85 8.50 -55.87
C LYS A 7 -40.91 9.60 -55.36
N LYS A 8 -41.08 10.85 -55.71
CA LYS A 8 -40.28 11.99 -55.16
C LYS A 8 -40.58 12.24 -53.68
N LYS A 9 -41.84 12.13 -53.23
CA LYS A 9 -42.24 12.30 -51.82
C LYS A 9 -41.64 11.16 -50.95
N ILE A 10 -41.70 9.92 -51.39
CA ILE A 10 -41.13 8.74 -50.70
C ILE A 10 -39.60 8.86 -50.57
N ARG A 11 -38.88 9.25 -51.64
CA ARG A 11 -37.43 9.48 -51.59
C ARG A 11 -37.05 10.62 -50.63
N LYS A 12 -37.82 11.70 -50.55
CA LYS A 12 -37.54 12.83 -49.63
C LYS A 12 -37.77 12.40 -48.17
N VAL A 13 -38.81 11.62 -47.88
CA VAL A 13 -39.06 11.10 -46.54
C VAL A 13 -37.97 10.12 -46.09
N LYS A 14 -37.52 9.22 -46.99
CA LYS A 14 -36.46 8.25 -46.73
C LYS A 14 -35.12 8.94 -46.43
N ARG A 15 -34.81 9.99 -47.20
CA ARG A 15 -33.56 10.79 -47.01
C ARG A 15 -33.61 11.57 -45.67
N VAL A 16 -34.71 12.14 -45.27
CA VAL A 16 -34.88 12.84 -44.00
C VAL A 16 -34.79 11.85 -42.82
N ASN A 17 -35.28 10.62 -42.97
CA ASN A 17 -35.11 9.60 -41.94
C ASN A 17 -33.64 9.12 -41.81
N GLU A 18 -32.95 8.96 -42.91
CA GLU A 18 -31.52 8.58 -42.92
C GLU A 18 -30.66 9.69 -42.30
N GLU A 19 -30.93 10.95 -42.55
CA GLU A 19 -30.24 12.10 -41.93
C GLU A 19 -30.50 12.17 -40.40
N LYS A 20 -31.73 11.93 -39.96
CA LYS A 20 -32.07 11.83 -38.54
C LYS A 20 -31.34 10.69 -37.84
N VAL A 21 -31.31 9.50 -38.47
CA VAL A 21 -30.60 8.32 -37.90
C VAL A 21 -29.10 8.62 -37.80
N ARG A 22 -28.50 9.26 -38.80
CA ARG A 22 -27.08 9.68 -38.74
C ARG A 22 -26.84 10.71 -37.62
N LEU A 23 -27.75 11.69 -37.49
CA LEU A 23 -27.64 12.70 -36.42
C LEU A 23 -27.72 12.05 -35.03
N PHE A 24 -28.67 11.12 -34.82
CA PHE A 24 -28.77 10.38 -33.55
C PHE A 24 -27.55 9.51 -33.27
N ALA A 25 -26.96 8.89 -34.29
CA ALA A 25 -25.73 8.11 -34.17
C ALA A 25 -24.53 9.02 -33.77
N ILE A 26 -24.40 10.19 -34.40
CA ILE A 26 -23.34 11.17 -34.05
C ILE A 26 -23.53 11.69 -32.63
N LEU A 27 -24.76 12.05 -32.24
CA LEU A 27 -25.05 12.49 -30.87
C LEU A 27 -24.78 11.41 -29.83
N GLY A 28 -25.11 10.15 -30.14
CA GLY A 28 -24.79 9.00 -29.30
C GLY A 28 -23.29 8.79 -29.12
N CYS A 29 -22.50 8.89 -30.19
CA CYS A 29 -21.05 8.80 -30.12
C CYS A 29 -20.45 9.97 -29.30
N LEU A 30 -20.94 11.21 -29.50
CA LEU A 30 -20.50 12.38 -28.72
C LEU A 30 -20.82 12.20 -27.23
N LEU A 31 -21.99 11.70 -26.89
CA LEU A 31 -22.37 11.44 -25.50
C LEU A 31 -21.45 10.40 -24.86
N ILE A 32 -21.11 9.32 -25.56
CA ILE A 32 -20.15 8.32 -25.06
C ILE A 32 -18.78 8.93 -24.83
N VAL A 33 -18.29 9.76 -25.75
CA VAL A 33 -17.01 10.46 -25.61
C VAL A 33 -17.03 11.39 -24.38
N VAL A 34 -18.11 12.15 -24.18
CA VAL A 34 -18.26 13.02 -23.02
C VAL A 34 -18.29 12.22 -21.72
N ILE A 35 -19.03 11.11 -21.67
CA ILE A 35 -19.08 10.23 -20.47
C ILE A 35 -17.70 9.63 -20.17
N THR A 36 -16.97 9.18 -21.19
CA THR A 36 -15.61 8.64 -20.98
C THR A 36 -14.63 9.72 -20.53
N LEU A 37 -14.68 10.93 -21.10
CA LEU A 37 -13.88 12.06 -20.64
C LEU A 37 -14.21 12.46 -19.20
N CYS A 38 -15.50 12.55 -18.85
CA CYS A 38 -15.92 12.83 -17.48
C CYS A 38 -15.46 11.74 -16.50
N ALA A 39 -15.51 10.48 -16.88
CA ALA A 39 -15.02 9.38 -16.06
C ALA A 39 -13.48 9.43 -15.89
N LEU A 40 -12.74 9.82 -16.93
CA LEU A 40 -11.28 10.02 -16.85
C LEU A 40 -10.91 11.23 -15.97
N ILE A 41 -11.64 12.35 -16.13
CA ILE A 41 -11.46 13.55 -15.29
C ILE A 41 -11.83 13.22 -13.82
N PHE A 42 -12.93 12.51 -13.59
CA PHE A 42 -13.33 12.10 -12.25
C PHE A 42 -12.28 11.18 -11.62
N ARG A 43 -11.73 10.21 -12.36
CA ARG A 43 -10.61 9.38 -11.91
C ARG A 43 -9.34 10.19 -11.62
N ALA A 44 -9.04 11.21 -12.43
CA ALA A 44 -7.90 12.11 -12.19
C ALA A 44 -8.12 13.00 -10.96
N CYS A 45 -9.35 13.51 -10.76
CA CYS A 45 -9.71 14.35 -9.61
C CYS A 45 -9.90 13.57 -8.29
N THR A 46 -10.18 12.26 -8.36
CA THR A 46 -10.28 11.39 -7.17
C THR A 46 -8.99 10.67 -6.83
N ARG A 47 -7.96 10.78 -7.68
CA ARG A 47 -6.61 10.43 -7.27
C ARG A 47 -6.19 11.47 -6.25
N ASP A 48 -6.13 11.08 -5.00
CA ASP A 48 -5.53 11.89 -3.95
C ASP A 48 -4.01 11.87 -4.19
N ASP A 49 -3.56 12.76 -5.10
CA ASP A 49 -2.14 12.95 -5.43
C ASP A 49 -1.43 13.76 -4.34
N ARG A 50 -2.07 13.98 -3.18
CA ARG A 50 -1.40 14.51 -2.00
C ARG A 50 -0.54 13.39 -1.44
N ILE A 51 0.71 13.36 -1.91
CA ILE A 51 1.74 12.53 -1.29
C ILE A 51 1.81 12.98 0.17
N SER A 52 1.51 12.06 1.08
CA SER A 52 1.64 12.32 2.51
C SER A 52 3.04 12.86 2.79
N PRO A 53 3.21 13.89 3.63
CA PRO A 53 4.53 14.39 4.01
C PRO A 53 5.42 13.29 4.60
N TYR A 54 4.85 12.24 5.17
CA TYR A 54 5.57 11.06 5.65
C TYR A 54 6.11 10.16 4.54
N CYS A 55 5.62 10.29 3.30
CA CYS A 55 6.11 9.52 2.14
C CYS A 55 7.33 10.15 1.46
N GLN A 56 7.83 11.27 1.95
CA GLN A 56 9.03 11.91 1.44
C GLN A 56 10.27 11.37 2.15
N PRO A 57 11.42 11.28 1.47
CA PRO A 57 12.69 11.03 2.15
C PRO A 57 12.93 12.07 3.23
N ASP A 58 13.50 11.65 4.35
CA ASP A 58 13.92 12.57 5.41
C ASP A 58 15.11 13.41 4.90
N PRO A 59 14.97 14.74 4.77
CA PRO A 59 16.02 15.58 4.22
C PRO A 59 17.29 15.64 5.08
N ALA A 60 17.27 15.06 6.28
CA ALA A 60 18.46 14.92 7.11
C ALA A 60 19.39 13.79 6.68
N TYR A 61 18.95 12.94 5.73
CA TYR A 61 19.70 11.76 5.26
C TYR A 61 19.78 11.73 3.73
N ASP A 62 20.93 11.36 3.18
CA ASP A 62 21.19 11.29 1.74
C ASP A 62 20.91 9.89 1.16
N ASP A 63 20.45 8.94 1.97
CA ASP A 63 20.29 7.52 1.60
C ASP A 63 18.85 7.12 1.25
N GLY A 64 17.95 8.10 1.11
CA GLY A 64 16.53 7.87 0.82
C GLY A 64 15.71 7.38 2.02
N ARG A 65 16.27 7.43 3.23
CA ARG A 65 15.57 7.07 4.46
C ARG A 65 14.27 7.87 4.59
N PRO A 66 13.12 7.21 4.82
CA PRO A 66 11.90 7.92 5.16
C PRO A 66 12.01 8.56 6.56
N TYR A 67 11.17 9.56 6.84
CA TYR A 67 11.06 10.06 8.21
C TYR A 67 10.54 8.95 9.12
N ILE A 68 11.29 8.65 10.18
CA ILE A 68 10.96 7.62 11.18
C ILE A 68 10.90 8.28 12.54
N ASP A 69 9.73 8.22 13.18
CA ASP A 69 9.54 8.61 14.57
C ASP A 69 10.05 7.49 15.47
N VAL A 70 11.17 7.72 16.16
CA VAL A 70 11.81 6.72 17.02
C VAL A 70 11.20 6.74 18.41
N GLN A 71 10.28 5.81 18.68
CA GLN A 71 9.58 5.64 19.94
C GLN A 71 9.85 4.26 20.54
N LEU A 72 11.10 3.96 20.87
CA LEU A 72 11.50 2.64 21.36
C LEU A 72 10.70 2.25 22.60
N LEU A 73 10.25 0.98 22.62
CA LEU A 73 9.58 0.39 23.77
C LEU A 73 10.52 0.31 24.98
N THR A 74 9.98 0.46 26.17
CA THR A 74 10.72 0.22 27.41
C THR A 74 11.18 -1.24 27.45
N PRO A 75 12.47 -1.53 27.77
CA PRO A 75 12.96 -2.91 27.93
C PRO A 75 12.10 -3.72 28.90
N ASN A 76 11.59 -4.85 28.45
CA ASN A 76 10.78 -5.79 29.24
C ASN A 76 10.72 -7.15 28.54
N GLU A 77 10.32 -8.19 29.27
CA GLU A 77 10.26 -9.55 28.71
C GLU A 77 9.15 -9.79 27.68
N TYR A 78 8.05 -9.00 27.70
CA TYR A 78 6.84 -9.25 26.89
C TYR A 78 6.86 -8.61 25.52
N SER A 79 7.48 -7.42 25.36
CA SER A 79 7.46 -6.71 24.09
C SER A 79 8.83 -6.24 23.61
N ARG A 80 9.82 -6.01 24.50
CA ARG A 80 11.20 -5.68 24.13
C ARG A 80 12.21 -6.35 25.02
N PRO A 81 12.58 -7.61 24.76
CA PRO A 81 13.50 -8.39 25.60
C PRO A 81 14.96 -7.94 25.48
N CYS A 82 15.30 -7.01 24.58
CA CYS A 82 16.67 -6.57 24.29
C CYS A 82 17.59 -7.73 23.89
N ILE A 83 17.06 -8.75 23.24
CA ILE A 83 17.85 -9.87 22.71
C ILE A 83 18.41 -9.46 21.34
N PRO A 84 19.73 -9.54 21.12
CA PRO A 84 20.32 -9.28 19.81
C PRO A 84 19.77 -10.23 18.74
N SER A 85 19.57 -9.73 17.51
CA SER A 85 19.26 -10.59 16.37
C SER A 85 20.50 -11.37 15.91
N ASP A 86 20.28 -12.51 15.25
CA ASP A 86 21.36 -13.33 14.63
C ASP A 86 21.84 -12.75 13.28
N GLY A 87 21.56 -11.47 13.05
CA GLY A 87 21.73 -10.77 11.78
C GLY A 87 20.49 -10.84 10.91
N VAL A 88 20.17 -9.72 10.27
CA VAL A 88 18.92 -9.60 9.50
C VAL A 88 19.07 -10.25 8.13
N ARG A 89 18.23 -11.22 7.82
CA ARG A 89 18.18 -11.97 6.56
C ARG A 89 16.87 -11.79 5.79
N GLY A 90 15.89 -11.10 6.37
CA GLY A 90 14.61 -10.85 5.73
C GLY A 90 13.80 -9.77 6.42
N ILE A 91 12.74 -9.35 5.75
CA ILE A 91 11.76 -8.41 6.27
C ILE A 91 10.40 -9.09 6.21
N VAL A 92 9.67 -9.10 7.32
CA VAL A 92 8.34 -9.72 7.39
C VAL A 92 7.27 -8.63 7.48
N ILE A 93 6.34 -8.66 6.53
CA ILE A 93 5.21 -7.75 6.48
C ILE A 93 4.01 -8.38 7.18
N HIS A 94 3.42 -7.60 8.08
CA HIS A 94 2.21 -7.93 8.86
C HIS A 94 1.13 -6.88 8.63
N TYR A 95 -0.04 -7.12 9.14
CA TYR A 95 -1.10 -6.12 9.32
C TYR A 95 -1.59 -6.21 10.77
N VAL A 96 -1.93 -5.09 11.36
CA VAL A 96 -2.30 -5.01 12.80
C VAL A 96 -3.58 -5.79 13.16
N GLY A 97 -4.40 -6.20 12.17
CA GLY A 97 -5.62 -6.98 12.39
C GLY A 97 -6.72 -6.21 13.17
N ASN A 98 -6.53 -4.91 13.39
CA ASN A 98 -7.43 -4.02 14.12
C ASN A 98 -7.79 -2.80 13.23
N PRO A 99 -8.84 -2.89 12.39
CA PRO A 99 -9.18 -1.86 11.41
C PRO A 99 -9.38 -0.49 12.06
N GLY A 100 -8.79 0.56 11.46
CA GLY A 100 -8.91 1.95 11.91
C GLY A 100 -8.04 2.33 13.10
N SER A 101 -7.22 1.40 13.64
CA SER A 101 -6.26 1.75 14.70
C SER A 101 -5.08 2.54 14.13
N SER A 102 -4.59 3.54 14.88
CA SER A 102 -3.41 4.34 14.52
C SER A 102 -2.11 3.62 14.84
N ALA A 103 -1.00 4.05 14.21
CA ALA A 103 0.33 3.56 14.57
C ALA A 103 0.65 3.79 16.06
N GLN A 104 0.28 4.96 16.59
CA GLN A 104 0.48 5.28 17.99
C GLN A 104 -0.27 4.34 18.92
N SER A 105 -1.55 4.04 18.66
CA SER A 105 -2.31 3.12 19.52
C SER A 105 -1.77 1.69 19.50
N ASN A 106 -1.26 1.22 18.38
CA ASN A 106 -0.60 -0.08 18.29
C ASN A 106 0.76 -0.10 19.01
N ARG A 107 1.53 0.98 18.90
CA ARG A 107 2.78 1.15 19.68
C ARG A 107 2.50 1.15 21.18
N ASP A 108 1.46 1.86 21.61
CA ASP A 108 1.08 1.96 23.02
C ASP A 108 0.52 0.65 23.56
N TYR A 109 -0.14 -0.15 22.73
CA TYR A 109 -0.50 -1.53 23.06
C TYR A 109 0.77 -2.36 23.38
N PHE A 110 1.79 -2.32 22.51
CA PHE A 110 3.05 -3.03 22.78
C PHE A 110 3.75 -2.52 24.05
N GLU A 111 3.73 -1.21 24.31
CA GLU A 111 4.27 -0.64 25.55
C GLU A 111 3.52 -1.12 26.78
N GLY A 112 2.19 -1.22 26.71
CA GLY A 112 1.34 -1.67 27.83
C GLY A 112 1.57 -3.13 28.22
N LEU A 113 2.13 -3.95 27.32
CA LEU A 113 2.42 -5.37 27.62
C LEU A 113 3.43 -5.54 28.75
N LYS A 114 4.33 -4.57 28.98
CA LYS A 114 5.26 -4.60 30.10
C LYS A 114 4.56 -4.61 31.46
N ASP A 115 3.36 -4.03 31.52
CA ASP A 115 2.58 -3.90 32.75
C ASP A 115 1.50 -5.01 32.85
N SER A 116 0.87 -5.38 31.71
CA SER A 116 -0.20 -6.39 31.69
C SER A 116 0.31 -7.82 31.67
N GLY A 117 1.42 -8.07 30.97
CA GLY A 117 1.98 -9.42 30.80
C GLY A 117 1.06 -10.38 30.03
N GLU A 118 0.05 -9.87 29.32
CA GLU A 118 -1.00 -10.70 28.71
C GLU A 118 -0.55 -11.43 27.44
N ALA A 119 0.51 -10.94 26.77
CA ALA A 119 1.03 -11.52 25.53
C ALA A 119 2.51 -11.20 25.32
N TYR A 120 3.18 -12.02 24.52
CA TYR A 120 4.47 -11.72 23.94
C TYR A 120 4.22 -11.21 22.51
N ALA A 121 4.28 -9.89 22.31
CA ALA A 121 4.01 -9.27 21.03
C ALA A 121 4.74 -7.93 20.86
N SER A 122 5.30 -7.70 19.69
CA SER A 122 5.91 -6.43 19.29
C SER A 122 6.25 -6.42 17.81
N SER A 123 6.72 -5.30 17.29
CA SER A 123 7.24 -5.15 15.93
C SER A 123 8.42 -4.17 15.93
N ASN A 124 9.33 -4.28 14.98
CA ASN A 124 10.39 -3.28 14.84
C ASN A 124 9.82 -1.96 14.36
N PHE A 125 8.88 -1.98 13.40
CA PHE A 125 8.25 -0.80 12.84
C PHE A 125 6.73 -0.96 12.78
N ILE A 126 6.05 0.19 12.83
CA ILE A 126 4.62 0.31 12.53
C ILE A 126 4.44 1.40 11.49
N VAL A 127 3.69 1.11 10.41
CA VAL A 127 3.28 2.09 9.41
C VAL A 127 1.81 2.43 9.63
N GLY A 128 1.52 3.71 9.83
CA GLY A 128 0.20 4.20 10.18
C GLY A 128 -0.69 4.55 8.98
N LEU A 129 -1.91 5.00 9.29
CA LEU A 129 -2.94 5.31 8.29
C LEU A 129 -2.63 6.56 7.46
N GLU A 130 -1.92 7.52 8.03
CA GLU A 130 -1.45 8.72 7.34
C GLU A 130 -0.08 8.52 6.70
N GLY A 131 0.48 7.31 6.79
CA GLY A 131 1.81 6.96 6.29
C GLY A 131 2.93 7.26 7.28
N GLU A 132 2.62 7.66 8.51
CA GLU A 132 3.60 7.83 9.58
C GLU A 132 4.29 6.50 9.91
N ILE A 133 5.58 6.56 10.23
CA ILE A 133 6.39 5.38 10.57
C ILE A 133 6.90 5.54 12.00
N ILE A 134 6.56 4.60 12.87
CA ILE A 134 7.07 4.52 14.23
C ILE A 134 8.05 3.35 14.33
N GLN A 135 9.25 3.61 14.87
CA GLN A 135 10.17 2.55 15.24
C GLN A 135 10.00 2.19 16.71
N CYS A 136 9.60 0.96 16.99
CA CYS A 136 9.34 0.43 18.33
C CYS A 136 10.55 -0.34 18.89
N ILE A 137 11.31 -1.03 18.04
CA ILE A 137 12.47 -1.85 18.41
C ILE A 137 13.61 -1.59 17.41
N PRO A 138 14.87 -1.48 17.86
CA PRO A 138 16.03 -1.40 16.97
C PRO A 138 16.11 -2.60 16.02
N THR A 139 16.64 -2.39 14.81
CA THR A 139 16.75 -3.47 13.81
C THR A 139 17.72 -4.59 14.19
N ASN A 140 18.59 -4.35 15.14
CA ASN A 140 19.54 -5.34 15.68
C ASN A 140 19.03 -6.06 16.94
N GLU A 141 17.78 -5.82 17.35
CA GLU A 141 17.09 -6.52 18.43
C GLU A 141 15.91 -7.32 17.86
N ILE A 142 15.60 -8.48 18.47
CA ILE A 142 14.44 -9.29 18.07
C ILE A 142 13.13 -8.59 18.47
N ALA A 143 12.10 -8.76 17.64
CA ALA A 143 10.71 -8.45 17.95
C ALA A 143 9.88 -9.73 18.00
N TYR A 144 8.86 -9.76 18.85
CA TYR A 144 7.94 -10.92 18.93
C TYR A 144 6.79 -10.79 17.94
N CYS A 145 7.06 -11.03 16.64
CA CYS A 145 6.12 -10.82 15.54
C CYS A 145 6.05 -11.98 14.55
N SER A 146 7.20 -12.59 14.25
CA SER A 146 7.40 -13.46 13.09
C SER A 146 7.74 -14.91 13.48
N ASN A 147 7.35 -15.34 14.68
CA ASN A 147 7.54 -16.70 15.22
C ASN A 147 9.02 -17.15 15.13
N GLU A 148 9.32 -18.25 14.44
CA GLU A 148 10.67 -18.79 14.28
C GLU A 148 11.64 -17.85 13.51
N ARG A 149 11.09 -16.85 12.80
CA ARG A 149 11.87 -15.84 12.09
C ARG A 149 12.14 -14.57 12.93
N ASN A 150 11.76 -14.55 14.23
CA ASN A 150 12.05 -13.41 15.11
C ASN A 150 13.55 -13.12 15.23
N SER A 151 14.41 -14.14 15.17
CA SER A 151 15.85 -13.97 15.40
C SER A 151 16.60 -13.41 14.21
N ASP A 152 16.05 -13.50 12.99
CA ASP A 152 16.76 -13.17 11.76
C ASP A 152 15.98 -12.26 10.80
N THR A 153 14.90 -11.64 11.27
CA THR A 153 14.11 -10.71 10.45
C THR A 153 13.77 -9.41 11.18
N VAL A 154 13.53 -8.37 10.38
CA VAL A 154 12.86 -7.14 10.81
C VAL A 154 11.38 -7.27 10.47
N SER A 155 10.50 -6.94 11.41
CA SER A 155 9.05 -6.97 11.24
C SER A 155 8.46 -5.57 11.08
N ILE A 156 7.46 -5.46 10.19
CA ILE A 156 6.70 -4.24 9.95
C ILE A 156 5.21 -4.56 10.12
N GLU A 157 4.59 -4.00 11.14
CA GLU A 157 3.14 -4.00 11.31
C GLU A 157 2.52 -2.83 10.55
N VAL A 158 1.46 -3.09 9.80
CA VAL A 158 0.87 -2.10 8.90
C VAL A 158 -0.60 -1.87 9.27
N CYS A 159 -0.94 -0.61 9.53
CA CYS A 159 -2.30 -0.18 9.81
C CYS A 159 -3.16 -0.23 8.55
N HIS A 160 -4.46 -0.48 8.73
CA HIS A 160 -5.45 -0.56 7.66
C HIS A 160 -6.81 -0.03 8.13
N GLU A 161 -7.61 0.49 7.20
CA GLU A 161 -8.89 1.13 7.54
C GLU A 161 -10.03 0.13 7.64
N THR A 162 -10.02 -0.90 6.80
CA THR A 162 -11.14 -1.82 6.59
C THR A 162 -10.80 -3.26 6.91
N ALA A 163 -11.80 -4.08 7.20
CA ALA A 163 -11.65 -5.48 7.64
C ALA A 163 -11.04 -6.42 6.59
N ASP A 164 -10.95 -6.00 5.33
CA ASP A 164 -10.24 -6.74 4.28
C ASP A 164 -8.71 -6.65 4.41
N GLY A 165 -8.19 -5.70 5.20
CA GLY A 165 -6.77 -5.52 5.44
C GLY A 165 -6.02 -4.83 4.31
N LYS A 166 -6.73 -4.16 3.36
CA LYS A 166 -6.11 -3.40 2.29
C LYS A 166 -5.50 -2.10 2.84
N PHE A 167 -4.28 -1.80 2.44
CA PHE A 167 -3.61 -0.56 2.82
C PHE A 167 -4.09 0.59 1.93
N ASN A 168 -4.35 1.75 2.52
CA ASN A 168 -4.66 2.96 1.77
C ASN A 168 -3.40 3.51 1.07
N ALA A 169 -3.55 4.54 0.23
CA ALA A 169 -2.46 5.04 -0.60
C ALA A 169 -1.27 5.59 0.22
N SER A 170 -1.52 6.31 1.32
CA SER A 170 -0.48 6.85 2.19
C SER A 170 0.29 5.75 2.90
N THR A 171 -0.43 4.82 3.53
CA THR A 171 0.14 3.65 4.20
C THR A 171 0.98 2.81 3.22
N TYR A 172 0.43 2.50 2.04
CA TYR A 172 1.12 1.72 1.02
C TYR A 172 2.40 2.39 0.53
N SER A 173 2.35 3.69 0.22
CA SER A 173 3.52 4.44 -0.25
C SER A 173 4.63 4.45 0.80
N SER A 174 4.30 4.70 2.07
CA SER A 174 5.27 4.68 3.17
C SER A 174 5.82 3.28 3.42
N LEU A 175 5.00 2.23 3.27
CA LEU A 175 5.46 0.85 3.38
C LEU A 175 6.48 0.51 2.28
N VAL A 176 6.23 0.90 1.02
CA VAL A 176 7.18 0.71 -0.09
C VAL A 176 8.50 1.43 0.21
N ASN A 177 8.44 2.70 0.65
CA ASN A 177 9.63 3.49 0.96
C ASN A 177 10.44 2.88 2.11
N LEU A 178 9.78 2.53 3.23
CA LEU A 178 10.43 1.91 4.38
C LEU A 178 11.07 0.58 4.00
N THR A 179 10.32 -0.29 3.31
CA THR A 179 10.81 -1.61 2.91
C THR A 179 12.00 -1.50 1.95
N GLY A 180 11.91 -0.61 0.96
CA GLY A 180 12.99 -0.35 0.01
C GLY A 180 14.25 0.17 0.68
N TRP A 181 14.11 1.14 1.59
CA TRP A 181 15.22 1.66 2.38
C TRP A 181 15.83 0.59 3.29
N LEU A 182 15.01 -0.19 4.00
CA LEU A 182 15.51 -1.29 4.85
C LEU A 182 16.26 -2.36 4.04
N CYS A 183 15.78 -2.70 2.84
CA CYS A 183 16.49 -3.61 1.94
C CYS A 183 17.90 -3.11 1.62
N MET A 184 18.07 -1.81 1.34
CA MET A 184 19.38 -1.21 1.07
C MET A 184 20.24 -1.09 2.33
N TYR A 185 19.64 -0.63 3.44
CA TYR A 185 20.33 -0.37 4.70
C TYR A 185 20.84 -1.66 5.38
N LEU A 186 20.07 -2.76 5.28
CA LEU A 186 20.36 -4.05 5.92
C LEU A 186 20.96 -5.08 4.97
N ASP A 187 21.18 -4.72 3.70
CA ASP A 187 21.64 -5.63 2.62
C ASP A 187 20.71 -6.85 2.44
N VAL A 188 19.40 -6.63 2.55
CA VAL A 188 18.37 -7.65 2.36
C VAL A 188 17.85 -7.61 0.93
N SER A 189 17.81 -8.75 0.26
CA SER A 189 17.24 -8.83 -1.08
C SER A 189 15.70 -8.65 -1.05
N PRO A 190 15.09 -7.93 -2.02
CA PRO A 190 13.63 -7.85 -2.12
C PRO A 190 12.89 -9.20 -2.22
N LYS A 191 13.58 -10.28 -2.63
CA LYS A 191 13.03 -11.64 -2.63
C LYS A 191 12.89 -12.23 -1.21
N ASP A 192 13.61 -11.66 -0.23
CA ASP A 192 13.57 -12.04 1.17
C ASP A 192 12.64 -11.11 2.00
N VAL A 193 11.88 -10.26 1.32
CA VAL A 193 10.70 -9.59 1.86
C VAL A 193 9.52 -10.55 1.72
N ILE A 194 8.98 -10.97 2.85
CA ILE A 194 7.98 -12.05 2.93
C ILE A 194 6.78 -11.63 3.79
N ARG A 195 5.68 -12.33 3.66
CA ARG A 195 4.50 -12.17 4.52
C ARG A 195 4.63 -13.04 5.77
N HIS A 196 3.97 -12.71 6.85
CA HIS A 196 3.83 -13.64 7.99
C HIS A 196 3.23 -14.98 7.54
N TYR A 197 2.35 -14.95 6.54
CA TYR A 197 1.80 -16.14 5.90
C TYR A 197 2.89 -17.10 5.39
N ASP A 198 3.95 -16.59 4.82
CA ASP A 198 5.03 -17.39 4.26
C ASP A 198 5.90 -18.06 5.35
N VAL A 199 5.79 -17.57 6.59
CA VAL A 199 6.45 -18.17 7.77
C VAL A 199 5.61 -19.26 8.40
N THR A 200 4.32 -19.00 8.66
CA THR A 200 3.47 -19.84 9.52
C THR A 200 2.18 -20.35 8.88
N GLY A 201 1.82 -19.85 7.71
CA GLY A 201 0.50 -20.09 7.09
C GLY A 201 -0.64 -19.24 7.67
N LYS A 202 -0.36 -18.34 8.65
CA LYS A 202 -1.34 -17.38 9.16
C LYS A 202 -1.75 -16.40 8.05
N ILE A 203 -3.06 -16.13 7.91
CA ILE A 203 -3.56 -15.15 6.91
C ILE A 203 -3.16 -13.72 7.35
N CYS A 204 -1.90 -13.37 7.09
CA CYS A 204 -1.30 -12.08 7.47
C CYS A 204 -0.15 -11.72 6.50
N PRO A 205 -0.16 -10.50 5.89
CA PRO A 205 -1.27 -9.54 5.90
C PRO A 205 -2.43 -10.02 5.02
N LYS A 206 -3.65 -9.94 5.54
CA LYS A 206 -4.83 -10.60 4.96
C LYS A 206 -5.03 -10.29 3.49
N TYR A 207 -5.15 -9.01 3.12
CA TYR A 207 -5.41 -8.61 1.73
C TYR A 207 -4.37 -9.18 0.75
N TYR A 208 -3.10 -9.15 1.12
CA TYR A 208 -1.97 -9.57 0.28
C TYR A 208 -1.74 -11.09 0.29
N VAL A 209 -2.43 -11.83 1.15
CA VAL A 209 -2.54 -13.30 1.08
C VAL A 209 -3.69 -13.72 0.20
N GLU A 210 -4.82 -13.00 0.27
CA GLU A 210 -6.02 -13.27 -0.54
C GLU A 210 -5.90 -12.75 -1.99
N HIS A 211 -4.95 -11.83 -2.27
CA HIS A 211 -4.69 -11.20 -3.57
C HIS A 211 -3.19 -11.26 -3.89
N GLU A 212 -2.76 -12.38 -4.44
CA GLU A 212 -1.33 -12.63 -4.75
C GLU A 212 -0.77 -11.62 -5.75
N ASP A 213 -1.56 -11.18 -6.71
CA ASP A 213 -1.22 -10.12 -7.68
C ASP A 213 -0.91 -8.76 -7.01
N ALA A 214 -1.60 -8.46 -5.91
CA ALA A 214 -1.30 -7.26 -5.11
C ALA A 214 0.02 -7.41 -4.34
N TRP A 215 0.34 -8.61 -3.85
CA TRP A 215 1.64 -8.89 -3.24
C TRP A 215 2.78 -8.79 -4.24
N ASP A 216 2.65 -9.38 -5.42
CA ASP A 216 3.63 -9.29 -6.50
C ASP A 216 3.87 -7.83 -6.91
N THR A 217 2.79 -7.05 -7.03
CA THR A 217 2.86 -5.61 -7.30
C THR A 217 3.65 -4.87 -6.22
N PHE A 218 3.40 -5.16 -4.93
CA PHE A 218 4.13 -4.55 -3.83
C PHE A 218 5.64 -4.85 -3.91
N ILE A 219 6.02 -6.09 -4.16
CA ILE A 219 7.43 -6.47 -4.31
C ILE A 219 8.08 -5.79 -5.52
N ASP A 220 7.35 -5.65 -6.62
CA ASP A 220 7.85 -4.94 -7.80
C ASP A 220 8.01 -3.43 -7.56
N ASP A 221 7.09 -2.81 -6.82
CA ASP A 221 7.20 -1.39 -6.42
C ASP A 221 8.42 -1.16 -5.49
N VAL A 222 8.68 -2.07 -4.56
CA VAL A 222 9.91 -2.04 -3.73
C VAL A 222 11.17 -2.12 -4.61
N LYS A 223 11.20 -3.02 -5.59
CA LYS A 223 12.33 -3.13 -6.53
C LYS A 223 12.49 -1.86 -7.38
N VAL A 224 11.40 -1.24 -7.82
CA VAL A 224 11.41 0.03 -8.55
C VAL A 224 11.99 1.13 -7.68
N TRP A 225 11.54 1.25 -6.44
CA TRP A 225 12.04 2.22 -5.47
C TRP A 225 13.55 2.09 -5.28
N ILE A 226 14.07 0.89 -5.02
CA ILE A 226 15.50 0.61 -4.84
C ILE A 226 16.30 1.01 -6.07
N ARG A 227 15.83 0.68 -7.29
CA ARG A 227 16.51 1.09 -8.53
C ARG A 227 16.57 2.59 -8.69
N THR A 228 15.48 3.26 -8.36
CA THR A 228 15.39 4.73 -8.45
C THR A 228 16.35 5.38 -7.47
N GLU A 229 16.41 4.90 -6.23
CA GLU A 229 17.28 5.47 -5.20
C GLU A 229 18.75 5.25 -5.51
N LYS A 230 19.15 4.04 -5.95
CA LYS A 230 20.52 3.76 -6.42
C LYS A 230 20.96 4.62 -7.60
N SER A 231 20.03 5.13 -8.40
CA SER A 231 20.36 6.03 -9.51
C SER A 231 20.58 7.50 -9.10
N ARG A 232 20.21 7.84 -7.85
CA ARG A 232 20.39 9.18 -7.27
C ARG A 232 21.70 9.33 -6.51
N GLN A 233 22.25 8.21 -6.04
CA GLN A 233 23.56 8.12 -5.35
C GLN A 233 24.70 8.03 -6.36
#